data_2926544d2caec2216596c3e82d1d8890
#
_entry.id   2926544d2caec2216596c3e82d1d8890
#
_cell.length_a   1.000
_cell.length_b   1.000
_cell.length_c   1.000
_cell.angle_alpha   90.00
_cell.angle_beta   90.00
_cell.angle_gamma   90.00
#
_symmetry.space_group_name_H-M   'P 1'
#
loop_
_entity.id
_entity.type
_entity.pdbx_description
1 polymer ?
#
loop_
_entity_poly.entity_id
_entity_poly.type
_entity_poly.pdbx_seq_one_letter_code
_entity_poly.pdbx_strand_id
1 'polypeptide(L)'
;MTAKTLFKAIKKRLQTLRIRAGKAWLDRAPVPSEKPLAPENIGGILFLRQDGKIGDYIVSSFAFREIKKSAPHIRIGVVCTEANRSLFDANPHIDAVHIVQAKSSRSYRETGRWIAGQYDVVIDPTVLVRNRDLVLIRSISAPYNIGFAKENYHIFNRNIADKKQH
;
A
#
# COMPACT_ATOMS: atom_id res chain seq x y z
N MET A 1 -0.19 14.70 -38.31
CA MET A 1 -0.38 14.38 -36.86
C MET A 1 -1.41 15.36 -36.30
N THR A 2 -2.53 14.89 -35.77
CA THR A 2 -3.59 15.79 -35.30
C THR A 2 -3.20 16.44 -33.97
N ALA A 3 -3.68 17.67 -33.68
CA ALA A 3 -3.44 18.37 -32.42
C ALA A 3 -3.79 17.51 -31.19
N LYS A 4 -4.86 16.70 -31.29
CA LYS A 4 -5.26 15.73 -30.23
C LYS A 4 -4.20 14.67 -29.95
N THR A 5 -3.53 14.17 -31.01
CA THR A 5 -2.47 13.14 -30.86
C THR A 5 -1.23 13.74 -30.21
N LEU A 6 -0.84 14.96 -30.57
CA LEU A 6 0.27 15.68 -29.98
C LEU A 6 0.00 15.98 -28.50
N PHE A 7 -1.17 16.47 -28.15
CA PHE A 7 -1.58 16.75 -26.78
C PHE A 7 -1.54 15.48 -25.90
N LYS A 8 -2.03 14.35 -26.42
CA LYS A 8 -1.99 13.06 -25.73
C LYS A 8 -0.56 12.58 -25.48
N ALA A 9 0.33 12.77 -26.46
CA ALA A 9 1.76 12.42 -26.33
C ALA A 9 2.48 13.28 -25.29
N ILE A 10 2.23 14.59 -25.27
CA ILE A 10 2.80 15.52 -24.28
C ILE A 10 2.31 15.16 -22.88
N LYS A 11 1.01 14.94 -22.71
CA LYS A 11 0.43 14.53 -21.43
C LYS A 11 1.05 13.22 -20.90
N LYS A 12 1.27 12.24 -21.78
CA LYS A 12 1.93 10.96 -21.43
C LYS A 12 3.38 11.18 -20.99
N ARG A 13 4.15 12.03 -21.71
CA ARG A 13 5.54 12.37 -21.34
C ARG A 13 5.60 13.07 -19.99
N LEU A 14 4.77 14.07 -19.75
CA LEU A 14 4.70 14.77 -18.47
C LEU A 14 4.31 13.83 -17.31
N GLN A 15 3.38 12.92 -17.54
CA GLN A 15 3.01 11.91 -16.56
C GLN A 15 4.20 10.98 -16.24
N THR A 16 4.94 10.53 -17.24
CA THR A 16 6.13 9.68 -17.06
C THR A 16 7.22 10.41 -16.27
N LEU A 17 7.50 11.68 -16.61
CA LEU A 17 8.47 12.51 -15.87
C LEU A 17 8.04 12.70 -14.40
N ARG A 18 6.77 12.99 -14.16
CA ARG A 18 6.23 13.14 -12.80
C ARG A 18 6.35 11.84 -11.99
N ILE A 19 6.11 10.69 -12.60
CA ILE A 19 6.26 9.39 -11.94
C ILE A 19 7.72 9.13 -11.60
N ARG A 20 8.66 9.38 -12.55
CA ARG A 20 10.11 9.21 -12.35
C ARG A 20 10.64 10.13 -11.25
N ALA A 21 10.31 11.41 -11.29
CA ALA A 21 10.72 12.38 -10.28
C ALA A 21 10.15 12.02 -8.90
N GLY A 22 8.86 11.63 -8.85
CA GLY A 22 8.23 11.18 -7.61
C GLY A 22 8.89 9.92 -7.05
N LYS A 23 9.22 8.95 -7.90
CA LYS A 23 9.97 7.75 -7.50
C LYS A 23 11.33 8.13 -6.94
N ALA A 24 12.13 8.91 -7.66
CA ALA A 24 13.48 9.30 -7.23
C ALA A 24 13.51 9.99 -5.85
N TRP A 25 12.46 10.73 -5.52
CA TRP A 25 12.38 11.48 -4.25
C TRP A 25 11.71 10.67 -3.12
N LEU A 26 10.72 9.84 -3.44
CA LEU A 26 9.89 9.14 -2.46
C LEU A 26 10.36 7.71 -2.19
N ASP A 27 11.02 7.07 -3.15
CA ASP A 27 11.44 5.67 -3.09
C ASP A 27 12.75 5.53 -2.30
N ARG A 28 12.63 5.52 -0.99
CA ARG A 28 13.74 5.31 -0.06
C ARG A 28 13.44 4.14 0.85
N ALA A 29 14.48 3.36 1.16
CA ALA A 29 14.36 2.27 2.11
C ALA A 29 13.79 2.75 3.46
N PRO A 30 12.93 1.95 4.11
CA PRO A 30 12.48 2.24 5.46
C PRO A 30 13.64 2.19 6.45
N VAL A 31 13.47 2.77 7.63
CA VAL A 31 14.42 2.62 8.73
C VAL A 31 14.40 1.15 9.16
N PRO A 32 15.56 0.48 9.20
CA PRO A 32 15.61 -0.92 9.62
C PRO A 32 15.07 -1.10 11.04
N SER A 33 14.35 -2.17 11.28
CA SER A 33 13.98 -2.59 12.63
C SER A 33 15.08 -3.46 13.22
N GLU A 34 15.37 -3.27 14.49
CA GLU A 34 16.27 -4.17 15.26
C GLU A 34 15.62 -5.54 15.52
N LYS A 35 14.26 -5.58 15.53
CA LYS A 35 13.52 -6.82 15.74
C LYS A 35 13.33 -7.56 14.41
N PRO A 36 13.52 -8.87 14.35
CA PRO A 36 13.25 -9.65 13.15
C PRO A 36 11.76 -9.66 12.81
N LEU A 37 11.44 -9.82 11.52
CA LEU A 37 10.08 -10.00 11.05
C LEU A 37 9.58 -11.40 11.45
N ALA A 38 9.00 -11.50 12.62
CA ALA A 38 8.44 -12.73 13.18
C ALA A 38 7.10 -12.41 13.86
N PRO A 39 6.11 -13.32 13.86
CA PRO A 39 4.76 -13.04 14.35
C PRO A 39 4.73 -12.47 15.77
N GLU A 40 5.59 -12.91 16.66
CA GLU A 40 5.71 -12.48 18.05
C GLU A 40 6.19 -11.02 18.19
N ASN A 41 6.83 -10.48 17.16
CA ASN A 41 7.33 -9.10 17.13
C ASN A 41 6.40 -8.12 16.40
N ILE A 42 5.28 -8.61 15.86
CA ILE A 42 4.34 -7.82 15.07
C ILE A 42 3.11 -7.55 15.93
N GLY A 43 2.88 -6.27 16.26
CA GLY A 43 1.65 -5.82 16.91
C GLY A 43 0.57 -5.38 15.91
N GLY A 44 0.97 -4.91 14.72
CA GLY A 44 0.02 -4.44 13.70
C GLY A 44 0.46 -4.62 12.25
N ILE A 45 -0.49 -5.01 11.41
CA ILE A 45 -0.34 -5.13 9.96
C ILE A 45 -1.35 -4.21 9.28
N LEU A 46 -0.89 -3.42 8.33
CA LEU A 46 -1.71 -2.53 7.52
C LEU A 46 -1.74 -2.98 6.06
N PHE A 47 -2.92 -3.20 5.53
CA PHE A 47 -3.12 -3.54 4.12
C PHE A 47 -3.53 -2.30 3.32
N LEU A 48 -2.88 -2.09 2.18
CA LEU A 48 -3.21 -1.01 1.25
C LEU A 48 -4.19 -1.51 0.19
N ARG A 49 -5.46 -1.05 0.27
CA ARG A 49 -6.57 -1.47 -0.61
C ARG A 49 -7.31 -0.27 -1.23
N GLN A 50 -6.58 0.82 -1.49
CA GLN A 50 -7.09 2.05 -2.09
C GLN A 50 -7.35 1.99 -3.60
N ASP A 51 -7.16 0.83 -4.22
CA ASP A 51 -7.35 0.61 -5.66
C ASP A 51 -8.82 0.37 -6.08
N GLY A 52 -9.71 0.10 -5.13
CA GLY A 52 -11.15 -0.03 -5.34
C GLY A 52 -11.59 -1.32 -6.05
N LYS A 53 -10.71 -2.31 -6.17
CA LYS A 53 -11.01 -3.58 -6.85
C LYS A 53 -11.66 -4.59 -5.91
N ILE A 54 -12.92 -4.97 -6.18
CA ILE A 54 -13.69 -5.91 -5.37
C ILE A 54 -13.09 -7.31 -5.39
N GLY A 55 -12.63 -7.80 -6.56
CA GLY A 55 -12.01 -9.13 -6.67
C GLY A 55 -10.79 -9.29 -5.78
N ASP A 56 -9.98 -8.25 -5.69
CA ASP A 56 -8.81 -8.23 -4.82
C ASP A 56 -9.18 -8.20 -3.33
N TYR A 57 -10.38 -7.72 -2.96
CA TYR A 57 -10.92 -7.82 -1.61
C TYR A 57 -11.13 -9.27 -1.19
N ILE A 58 -11.74 -10.09 -2.04
CA ILE A 58 -12.05 -11.50 -1.74
C ILE A 58 -10.77 -12.25 -1.36
N VAL A 59 -9.70 -12.06 -2.14
CA VAL A 59 -8.38 -12.66 -1.86
C VAL A 59 -7.80 -12.14 -0.54
N SER A 60 -7.88 -10.82 -0.30
CA SER A 60 -7.37 -10.21 0.93
C SER A 60 -8.14 -10.65 2.17
N SER A 61 -9.45 -10.88 2.07
CA SER A 61 -10.29 -11.29 3.20
C SER A 61 -9.88 -12.66 3.76
N PHE A 62 -9.42 -13.55 2.90
CA PHE A 62 -8.84 -14.82 3.32
C PHE A 62 -7.58 -14.61 4.18
N ALA A 63 -6.68 -13.72 3.75
CA ALA A 63 -5.46 -13.41 4.50
C ALA A 63 -5.77 -12.85 5.90
N PHE A 64 -6.76 -11.94 6.02
CA PHE A 64 -7.17 -11.37 7.32
C PHE A 64 -7.60 -12.47 8.29
N ARG A 65 -8.45 -13.40 7.83
CA ARG A 65 -8.91 -14.53 8.61
C ARG A 65 -7.77 -15.42 9.07
N GLU A 66 -6.86 -15.80 8.18
CA GLU A 66 -5.76 -16.69 8.51
C GLU A 66 -4.75 -16.04 9.47
N ILE A 67 -4.49 -14.73 9.33
CA ILE A 67 -3.67 -14.00 10.29
C ILE A 67 -4.33 -14.01 11.68
N LYS A 68 -5.63 -13.71 11.77
CA LYS A 68 -6.35 -13.71 13.05
C LYS A 68 -6.42 -15.09 13.71
N LYS A 69 -6.48 -16.16 12.93
CA LYS A 69 -6.41 -17.54 13.46
C LYS A 69 -5.03 -17.89 14.01
N SER A 70 -3.97 -17.52 13.29
CA SER A 70 -2.60 -17.90 13.63
C SER A 70 -1.99 -16.98 14.69
N ALA A 71 -2.37 -15.71 14.71
CA ALA A 71 -1.82 -14.68 15.57
C ALA A 71 -2.92 -13.65 15.94
N PRO A 72 -3.87 -14.01 16.83
CA PRO A 72 -5.04 -13.19 17.17
C PRO A 72 -4.68 -11.84 17.81
N HIS A 73 -3.49 -11.70 18.37
CA HIS A 73 -2.98 -10.46 18.95
C HIS A 73 -2.63 -9.40 17.93
N ILE A 74 -2.38 -9.80 16.66
CA ILE A 74 -2.00 -8.86 15.60
C ILE A 74 -3.20 -8.00 15.19
N ARG A 75 -3.07 -6.69 15.33
CA ARG A 75 -4.05 -5.72 14.85
C ARG A 75 -3.99 -5.64 13.32
N ILE A 76 -5.13 -5.77 12.65
CA ILE A 76 -5.25 -5.64 11.20
C ILE A 76 -5.93 -4.32 10.87
N GLY A 77 -5.21 -3.45 10.17
CA GLY A 77 -5.74 -2.22 9.58
C GLY A 77 -5.84 -2.31 8.06
N VAL A 78 -6.76 -1.54 7.48
CA VAL A 78 -6.89 -1.41 6.03
C VAL A 78 -6.96 0.05 5.64
N VAL A 79 -6.18 0.48 4.65
CA VAL A 79 -6.37 1.76 3.98
C VAL A 79 -7.18 1.53 2.72
N CYS A 80 -8.32 2.21 2.61
CA CYS A 80 -9.20 2.12 1.46
C CYS A 80 -9.73 3.49 1.04
N THR A 81 -10.58 3.53 0.01
CA THR A 81 -11.34 4.73 -0.36
C THR A 81 -12.78 4.59 0.10
N GLU A 82 -13.52 5.70 0.16
CA GLU A 82 -14.95 5.67 0.54
C GLU A 82 -15.76 4.70 -0.35
N ALA A 83 -15.39 4.58 -1.63
CA ALA A 83 -16.10 3.73 -2.58
C ALA A 83 -16.09 2.22 -2.25
N ASN A 84 -15.10 1.76 -1.49
CA ASN A 84 -14.98 0.35 -1.10
C ASN A 84 -14.94 0.12 0.41
N ARG A 85 -15.23 1.14 1.20
CA ARG A 85 -15.23 1.13 2.67
C ARG A 85 -16.13 0.04 3.23
N SER A 86 -17.37 -0.06 2.73
CA SER A 86 -18.37 -1.01 3.23
C SER A 86 -17.91 -2.48 3.17
N LEU A 87 -17.01 -2.82 2.24
CA LEU A 87 -16.44 -4.17 2.15
C LEU A 87 -15.56 -4.50 3.36
N PHE A 88 -14.89 -3.50 3.94
CA PHE A 88 -13.96 -3.68 5.05
C PHE A 88 -14.61 -3.47 6.41
N ASP A 89 -15.53 -2.51 6.52
CA ASP A 89 -16.27 -2.23 7.77
C ASP A 89 -17.09 -3.46 8.25
N ALA A 90 -17.58 -4.28 7.32
CA ALA A 90 -18.34 -5.48 7.64
C ALA A 90 -17.49 -6.72 7.96
N ASN A 91 -16.17 -6.65 7.85
CA ASN A 91 -15.29 -7.79 8.03
C ASN A 91 -14.85 -7.94 9.50
N PRO A 92 -15.23 -9.03 10.21
CA PRO A 92 -14.95 -9.19 11.64
C PRO A 92 -13.45 -9.39 11.97
N HIS A 93 -12.61 -9.57 10.96
CA HIS A 93 -11.16 -9.76 11.12
C HIS A 93 -10.36 -8.46 10.94
N ILE A 94 -11.03 -7.33 10.70
CA ILE A 94 -10.41 -6.03 10.53
C ILE A 94 -10.68 -5.18 11.78
N ASP A 95 -9.61 -4.68 12.41
CA ASP A 95 -9.70 -3.89 13.62
C ASP A 95 -9.82 -2.38 13.35
N ALA A 96 -9.36 -1.93 12.18
CA ALA A 96 -9.43 -0.51 11.81
C ALA A 96 -9.49 -0.29 10.28
N VAL A 97 -10.33 0.66 9.88
CA VAL A 97 -10.43 1.10 8.48
C VAL A 97 -10.03 2.58 8.39
N HIS A 98 -9.07 2.88 7.52
CA HIS A 98 -8.55 4.23 7.29
C HIS A 98 -8.91 4.68 5.88
N ILE A 99 -9.56 5.84 5.77
CA ILE A 99 -10.07 6.33 4.48
C ILE A 99 -9.08 7.33 3.87
N VAL A 100 -8.81 7.15 2.58
CA VAL A 100 -8.09 8.13 1.77
C VAL A 100 -8.97 8.62 0.62
N GLN A 101 -8.84 9.90 0.30
CA GLN A 101 -9.53 10.46 -0.86
C GLN A 101 -8.80 10.09 -2.15
N ALA A 102 -9.50 9.43 -3.07
CA ALA A 102 -8.96 9.06 -4.36
C ALA A 102 -8.32 10.27 -5.07
N LYS A 103 -7.13 10.11 -5.63
CA LYS A 103 -6.36 11.13 -6.35
C LYS A 103 -5.81 12.31 -5.50
N SER A 104 -6.00 12.36 -4.18
CA SER A 104 -5.50 13.40 -3.29
C SER A 104 -4.22 12.97 -2.56
N SER A 105 -3.04 13.36 -3.06
CA SER A 105 -1.76 13.09 -2.35
C SER A 105 -1.70 13.73 -0.96
N ARG A 106 -2.46 14.80 -0.71
CA ARG A 106 -2.59 15.43 0.60
C ARG A 106 -3.29 14.48 1.57
N SER A 107 -4.45 13.94 1.20
CA SER A 107 -5.19 12.99 2.03
C SER A 107 -4.34 11.75 2.36
N TYR A 108 -3.60 11.21 1.38
CA TYR A 108 -2.70 10.08 1.60
C TYR A 108 -1.60 10.40 2.62
N ARG A 109 -1.03 11.62 2.56
CA ARG A 109 -0.03 12.07 3.53
C ARG A 109 -0.61 12.26 4.92
N GLU A 110 -1.77 12.91 5.03
CA GLU A 110 -2.45 13.18 6.30
C GLU A 110 -2.85 11.88 6.99
N THR A 111 -3.49 10.96 6.25
CA THR A 111 -3.82 9.62 6.78
C THR A 111 -2.57 8.85 7.21
N GLY A 112 -1.51 8.85 6.38
CA GLY A 112 -0.26 8.17 6.73
C GLY A 112 0.37 8.72 8.01
N ARG A 113 0.37 10.05 8.22
CA ARG A 113 0.86 10.68 9.45
C ARG A 113 0.01 10.35 10.66
N TRP A 114 -1.31 10.30 10.48
CA TRP A 114 -2.25 9.95 11.55
C TRP A 114 -2.02 8.55 12.10
N ILE A 115 -1.68 7.59 11.23
CA ILE A 115 -1.45 6.19 11.59
C ILE A 115 0.04 5.86 11.75
N ALA A 116 0.92 6.82 11.71
CA ALA A 116 2.37 6.62 11.88
C ALA A 116 2.68 5.95 13.23
N GLY A 117 3.52 4.93 13.20
CA GLY A 117 3.91 4.18 14.39
C GLY A 117 2.84 3.21 14.95
N GLN A 118 1.67 3.09 14.31
CA GLN A 118 0.61 2.17 14.75
C GLN A 118 0.72 0.76 14.13
N TYR A 119 1.57 0.59 13.12
CA TYR A 119 1.72 -0.65 12.39
C TYR A 119 3.20 -0.96 12.15
N ASP A 120 3.56 -2.21 12.36
CA ASP A 120 4.92 -2.71 12.13
C ASP A 120 5.13 -3.13 10.68
N VAL A 121 4.06 -3.55 10.01
CA VAL A 121 4.09 -4.08 8.65
C VAL A 121 3.07 -3.35 7.78
N VAL A 122 3.50 -2.85 6.63
CA VAL A 122 2.63 -2.39 5.55
C VAL A 122 2.69 -3.39 4.40
N ILE A 123 1.54 -3.84 3.93
CA ILE A 123 1.40 -4.76 2.80
C ILE A 123 0.71 -4.04 1.65
N ASP A 124 1.41 -3.91 0.52
CA ASP A 124 0.82 -3.43 -0.73
C ASP A 124 0.75 -4.56 -1.77
N PRO A 125 -0.40 -5.23 -1.91
CA PRO A 125 -0.57 -6.35 -2.82
C PRO A 125 -0.78 -5.91 -4.27
N THR A 126 -0.90 -4.61 -4.55
CA THR A 126 -1.11 -4.12 -5.92
C THR A 126 0.18 -4.18 -6.73
N VAL A 127 0.10 -4.43 -8.04
CA VAL A 127 1.28 -4.38 -8.93
C VAL A 127 1.67 -2.94 -9.25
N LEU A 128 0.67 -2.07 -9.43
CA LEU A 128 0.89 -0.68 -9.85
C LEU A 128 1.14 0.23 -8.66
N VAL A 129 2.31 0.86 -8.62
CA VAL A 129 2.67 1.88 -7.61
C VAL A 129 2.49 3.28 -8.20
N ARG A 130 1.74 4.12 -7.51
CA ARG A 130 1.56 5.54 -7.83
C ARG A 130 2.34 6.40 -6.83
N ASN A 131 2.72 7.62 -7.21
CA ASN A 131 3.45 8.52 -6.30
C ASN A 131 2.72 8.76 -4.97
N ARG A 132 1.38 8.82 -4.97
CA ARG A 132 0.61 8.98 -3.74
C ARG A 132 0.69 7.76 -2.82
N ASP A 133 0.85 6.56 -3.40
CA ASP A 133 1.03 5.33 -2.62
C ASP A 133 2.39 5.36 -1.91
N LEU A 134 3.44 5.83 -2.59
CA LEU A 134 4.75 6.08 -1.98
C LEU A 134 4.69 7.16 -0.89
N VAL A 135 3.91 8.23 -1.10
CA VAL A 135 3.67 9.27 -0.07
C VAL A 135 3.03 8.67 1.17
N LEU A 136 2.02 7.81 1.00
CA LEU A 136 1.34 7.13 2.10
C LEU A 136 2.32 6.25 2.88
N ILE A 137 2.99 5.31 2.22
CA ILE A 137 3.92 4.37 2.86
C ILE A 137 5.02 5.10 3.62
N ARG A 138 5.61 6.13 3.02
CA ARG A 138 6.60 6.99 3.72
C ARG A 138 6.04 7.68 4.94
N SER A 139 4.79 8.15 4.86
CA SER A 139 4.16 8.88 5.96
C SER A 139 3.78 7.97 7.12
N ILE A 140 3.50 6.69 6.85
CA ILE A 140 3.27 5.64 7.86
C ILE A 140 4.57 5.30 8.58
N SER A 141 5.69 5.27 7.86
CA SER A 141 7.03 5.00 8.40
C SER A 141 7.14 3.66 9.12
N ALA A 142 6.46 2.62 8.62
CA ALA A 142 6.56 1.28 9.17
C ALA A 142 7.95 0.67 8.88
N PRO A 143 8.51 -0.13 9.79
CA PRO A 143 9.82 -0.78 9.58
C PRO A 143 9.80 -1.85 8.48
N TYR A 144 8.66 -2.46 8.21
CA TYR A 144 8.53 -3.47 7.18
C TYR A 144 7.47 -3.09 6.15
N ASN A 145 7.89 -2.96 4.90
CA ASN A 145 7.00 -2.73 3.76
C ASN A 145 7.11 -3.90 2.80
N ILE A 146 6.02 -4.66 2.67
CA ILE A 146 5.93 -5.84 1.82
C ILE A 146 5.23 -5.45 0.52
N GLY A 147 5.90 -5.66 -0.61
CA GLY A 147 5.37 -5.42 -1.96
C GLY A 147 5.17 -6.71 -2.74
N PHE A 148 4.25 -6.70 -3.71
CA PHE A 148 4.10 -7.75 -4.71
C PHE A 148 4.64 -7.26 -6.05
N ALA A 149 5.60 -7.99 -6.65
CA ALA A 149 6.26 -7.66 -7.92
C ALA A 149 6.85 -6.21 -7.95
N LYS A 150 7.58 -5.83 -6.89
CA LYS A 150 8.11 -4.46 -6.70
C LYS A 150 9.61 -4.43 -6.45
N GLU A 151 10.36 -5.32 -7.08
CA GLU A 151 11.81 -5.47 -6.96
C GLU A 151 12.57 -4.16 -7.28
N ASN A 152 11.97 -3.31 -8.12
CA ASN A 152 12.55 -2.04 -8.54
C ASN A 152 12.28 -0.87 -7.59
N TYR A 153 11.70 -1.12 -6.40
CA TYR A 153 11.39 -0.10 -5.40
C TYR A 153 12.13 -0.36 -4.10
N HIS A 154 12.89 0.62 -3.62
CA HIS A 154 13.65 0.53 -2.36
C HIS A 154 12.77 0.65 -1.12
N ILE A 155 11.63 1.31 -1.23
CA ILE A 155 10.67 1.49 -0.12
C ILE A 155 10.07 0.15 0.35
N PHE A 156 10.06 -0.88 -0.51
CA PHE A 156 9.64 -2.23 -0.15
C PHE A 156 10.86 -3.06 0.22
N ASN A 157 11.14 -3.21 1.51
CA ASN A 157 12.27 -3.99 2.00
C ASN A 157 11.99 -5.50 2.07
N ARG A 158 10.77 -5.89 1.73
CA ARG A 158 10.38 -7.30 1.45
C ARG A 158 9.54 -7.33 0.18
N ASN A 159 9.83 -8.28 -0.68
CA ASN A 159 9.10 -8.40 -1.94
C ASN A 159 8.69 -9.84 -2.20
N ILE A 160 7.44 -10.02 -2.61
CA ILE A 160 6.91 -11.29 -3.08
C ILE A 160 7.00 -11.26 -4.61
N ALA A 161 7.88 -12.09 -5.15
CA ALA A 161 8.08 -12.19 -6.59
C ALA A 161 6.84 -12.76 -7.27
N ASP A 162 6.50 -12.20 -8.44
CA ASP A 162 5.51 -12.80 -9.32
C ASP A 162 6.10 -14.06 -9.97
N LYS A 163 5.86 -15.23 -9.36
CA LYS A 163 6.19 -16.50 -9.98
C LYS A 163 5.18 -16.72 -11.11
N LYS A 164 5.48 -16.23 -12.31
CA LYS A 164 4.80 -16.68 -13.52
C LYS A 164 4.94 -18.19 -13.56
N GLN A 165 3.87 -18.90 -13.30
CA GLN A 165 3.80 -20.33 -13.60
C GLN A 165 3.88 -20.44 -15.13
N HIS A 166 4.99 -21.00 -15.61
CA HIS A 166 5.13 -21.46 -16.99
C HIS A 166 4.36 -22.74 -17.17
#